data_462d595bbb3695dd66a5ffcbd26fc4e4
#
_entry.id   462d595bbb3695dd66a5ffcbd26fc4e4
#
_cell.length_a   1.000
_cell.length_b   1.000
_cell.length_c   1.000
_cell.angle_alpha   90.00
_cell.angle_beta   90.00
_cell.angle_gamma   90.00
#
_symmetry.space_group_name_H-M   'P 1'
#
loop_
_entity.id
_entity.type
_entity.pdbx_description
1 polymer ?
#
loop_
_entity_poly.entity_id
_entity_poly.type
_entity_poly.pdbx_seq_one_letter_code
_entity_poly.pdbx_strand_id
1 'polypeptide(L)'
;MPEQNTQQDLREILQIRRDKLKALQDAGMNPFEITRYDVTHHAQEVKDNFDALEGQTVSLGGRLMSKRGMGKVSFCDLQDKSGRIQIYARRDEMDEEAYNRFKKYDIGDIVGVKGEVFRTQKGEMSIRAHEITLLSKSLQPLPEKFHGLTDKELRYRQRYVDLIMNPESKRNFEIRSKFVAFLRRYLDNLGFMEVETPVLSPIAGGANARPFITHHNTLDIDMYMRIATELHLKRLIVGGMERVYEVGRIFRNEGMDTKHNPEFTTCELYQAFTNLDGMMDILEGILTGAAKEILGTYQVTWMGHDIDLTPSWQRVTMADAVKNVTGADFMACIGDADRGVELARSVGVDMDGVPHTWGNALYETFDQKVEEALIQPTFITMYPVEVSPLAKRSPAQPELTERYEMFICGCEMGNAFSELNDPIDQYQRFKAQAEKRANGDDEADMMDEDFVLALEYGMPPTGGLGFGIDRCAMMLCGTDSIRDVILFPTMK
;
A
#
# COMPACT_ATOMS: atom_id res chain seq x y z
N MET A 1 -3.68 28.22 30.23
CA MET A 1 -2.98 27.81 31.49
C MET A 1 -2.74 26.30 31.61
N PRO A 2 -3.62 25.37 31.22
CA PRO A 2 -3.29 23.92 31.25
C PRO A 2 -2.12 23.52 30.32
N GLU A 3 -2.03 24.08 29.12
CA GLU A 3 -0.99 23.73 28.12
C GLU A 3 0.43 24.15 28.53
N GLN A 4 0.59 25.26 29.25
CA GLN A 4 1.92 25.71 29.72
C GLN A 4 2.48 24.80 30.82
N ASN A 5 1.63 24.28 31.75
CA ASN A 5 2.05 23.30 32.72
C ASN A 5 2.50 21.99 32.08
N THR A 6 1.74 21.50 31.08
CA THR A 6 2.07 20.24 30.37
C THR A 6 3.41 20.32 29.62
N GLN A 7 3.75 21.48 29.04
CA GLN A 7 5.04 21.68 28.37
C GLN A 7 6.21 21.80 29.35
N GLN A 8 6.00 22.39 30.52
CA GLN A 8 7.02 22.48 31.56
C GLN A 8 7.31 21.10 32.16
N ASP A 9 6.26 20.32 32.50
CA ASP A 9 6.36 18.94 32.99
C ASP A 9 7.10 18.03 31.98
N LEU A 10 6.84 18.18 30.67
CA LEU A 10 7.54 17.44 29.62
C LEU A 10 9.04 17.77 29.59
N ARG A 11 9.41 19.07 29.68
CA ARG A 11 10.82 19.48 29.69
C ARG A 11 11.56 18.90 30.90
N GLU A 12 10.94 18.88 32.06
CA GLU A 12 11.50 18.26 33.27
C GLU A 12 11.71 16.76 33.10
N ILE A 13 10.74 16.02 32.55
CA ILE A 13 10.87 14.59 32.25
C ILE A 13 12.03 14.33 31.28
N LEU A 14 12.15 15.13 30.21
CA LEU A 14 13.24 15.03 29.26
C LEU A 14 14.60 15.27 29.91
N GLN A 15 14.71 16.26 30.79
CA GLN A 15 15.94 16.55 31.51
C GLN A 15 16.32 15.40 32.44
N ILE A 16 15.37 14.90 33.25
CA ILE A 16 15.58 13.75 34.15
C ILE A 16 16.12 12.54 33.38
N ARG A 17 15.59 12.23 32.20
CA ARG A 17 16.04 11.10 31.37
C ARG A 17 17.46 11.30 30.84
N ARG A 18 17.82 12.53 30.44
CA ARG A 18 19.18 12.90 30.04
C ARG A 18 20.17 12.80 31.19
N ASP A 19 19.77 13.24 32.37
CA ASP A 19 20.62 13.16 33.57
C ASP A 19 20.87 11.69 33.97
N LYS A 20 19.85 10.84 33.87
CA LYS A 20 20.01 9.39 34.08
C LYS A 20 20.97 8.77 33.07
N LEU A 21 20.89 9.15 31.78
CA LEU A 21 21.83 8.70 30.76
C LEU A 21 23.25 9.15 31.09
N LYS A 22 23.42 10.44 31.42
CA LYS A 22 24.72 10.99 31.79
C LYS A 22 25.31 10.24 32.98
N ALA A 23 24.54 9.97 34.02
CA ALA A 23 25.00 9.20 35.19
C ALA A 23 25.46 7.78 34.81
N LEU A 24 24.80 7.13 33.85
CA LEU A 24 25.25 5.82 33.32
C LEU A 24 26.56 5.95 32.55
N GLN A 25 26.70 6.98 31.70
CA GLN A 25 27.91 7.24 30.93
C GLN A 25 29.12 7.56 31.85
N ASP A 26 28.92 8.42 32.87
CA ASP A 26 29.93 8.77 33.85
C ASP A 26 30.39 7.55 34.70
N ALA A 27 29.51 6.55 34.84
CA ALA A 27 29.80 5.27 35.50
C ALA A 27 30.42 4.20 34.55
N GLY A 28 30.73 4.54 33.29
CA GLY A 28 31.27 3.59 32.29
C GLY A 28 30.26 2.54 31.83
N MET A 29 28.95 2.80 31.97
CA MET A 29 27.85 1.91 31.57
C MET A 29 27.01 2.53 30.48
N ASN A 30 27.62 3.11 29.46
CA ASN A 30 26.93 3.74 28.35
C ASN A 30 26.17 2.69 27.51
N PRO A 31 24.82 2.67 27.51
CA PRO A 31 24.06 1.68 26.78
C PRO A 31 24.26 1.77 25.26
N PHE A 32 24.65 2.93 24.74
CA PHE A 32 24.88 3.15 23.30
C PHE A 32 26.22 2.58 22.78
N GLU A 33 27.07 2.06 23.64
CA GLU A 33 28.28 1.36 23.27
C GLU A 33 28.06 -0.15 23.04
N ILE A 34 26.87 -0.66 23.44
CA ILE A 34 26.50 -2.06 23.22
C ILE A 34 26.11 -2.24 21.74
N THR A 35 26.94 -2.97 21.00
CA THR A 35 26.76 -3.17 19.55
C THR A 35 25.96 -4.44 19.20
N ARG A 36 25.83 -5.38 20.16
CA ARG A 36 25.12 -6.66 19.96
C ARG A 36 24.53 -7.16 21.26
N TYR A 37 23.36 -7.77 21.15
CA TYR A 37 22.74 -8.55 22.24
C TYR A 37 22.17 -9.84 21.64
N ASP A 38 22.48 -10.99 22.21
CA ASP A 38 22.06 -12.28 21.70
C ASP A 38 20.66 -12.63 22.21
N VAL A 39 19.68 -12.56 21.29
CA VAL A 39 18.27 -12.96 21.52
C VAL A 39 18.10 -14.41 21.07
N THR A 40 17.64 -15.28 21.97
CA THR A 40 17.38 -16.69 21.66
C THR A 40 15.92 -16.94 21.28
N HIS A 41 14.98 -16.22 21.89
CA HIS A 41 13.54 -16.41 21.68
C HIS A 41 12.80 -15.06 21.64
N HIS A 42 11.60 -15.08 21.06
CA HIS A 42 10.67 -13.94 21.07
C HIS A 42 9.49 -14.19 22.00
N ALA A 43 8.81 -13.10 22.42
CA ALA A 43 7.73 -13.14 23.41
C ALA A 43 6.61 -14.15 23.06
N GLN A 44 6.15 -14.14 21.80
CA GLN A 44 5.08 -15.05 21.37
C GLN A 44 5.59 -16.50 21.25
N GLU A 45 6.82 -16.69 20.77
CA GLU A 45 7.44 -18.02 20.68
C GLU A 45 7.55 -18.71 22.05
N VAL A 46 7.91 -17.94 23.10
CA VAL A 46 7.93 -18.46 24.48
C VAL A 46 6.53 -18.85 24.94
N LYS A 47 5.49 -18.09 24.58
CA LYS A 47 4.11 -18.38 24.95
C LYS A 47 3.58 -19.62 24.22
N ASP A 48 3.85 -19.73 22.93
CA ASP A 48 3.38 -20.85 22.07
C ASP A 48 4.06 -22.17 22.44
N ASN A 49 5.31 -22.12 22.91
CA ASN A 49 6.10 -23.29 23.30
C ASN A 49 6.32 -23.36 24.80
N PHE A 50 5.42 -22.78 25.62
CA PHE A 50 5.61 -22.62 27.06
C PHE A 50 5.96 -23.95 27.76
N ASP A 51 5.18 -25.00 27.54
CA ASP A 51 5.35 -26.30 28.22
C ASP A 51 6.72 -26.94 27.93
N ALA A 52 7.29 -26.68 26.76
CA ALA A 52 8.63 -27.17 26.40
C ALA A 52 9.76 -26.28 26.94
N LEU A 53 9.47 -25.00 27.18
CA LEU A 53 10.45 -24.01 27.62
C LEU A 53 10.38 -23.73 29.12
N GLU A 54 9.36 -24.21 29.85
CA GLU A 54 9.23 -24.00 31.30
C GLU A 54 10.49 -24.53 32.03
N GLY A 55 11.07 -23.69 32.88
CA GLY A 55 12.32 -23.98 33.59
C GLY A 55 13.59 -23.75 32.76
N GLN A 56 13.49 -23.49 31.47
CA GLN A 56 14.66 -23.18 30.63
C GLN A 56 15.02 -21.70 30.69
N THR A 57 16.30 -21.41 30.56
CA THR A 57 16.82 -20.04 30.47
C THR A 57 16.75 -19.55 29.02
N VAL A 58 16.09 -18.43 28.81
CA VAL A 58 15.97 -17.73 27.53
C VAL A 58 16.53 -16.32 27.59
N SER A 59 16.86 -15.74 26.44
CA SER A 59 17.29 -14.36 26.29
C SER A 59 16.38 -13.65 25.32
N LEU A 60 15.76 -12.55 25.77
CA LEU A 60 14.84 -11.72 24.99
C LEU A 60 15.35 -10.28 24.91
N GLY A 61 15.06 -9.60 23.80
CA GLY A 61 15.31 -8.16 23.63
C GLY A 61 14.03 -7.44 23.29
N GLY A 62 13.76 -6.30 23.94
CA GLY A 62 12.54 -5.58 23.67
C GLY A 62 12.41 -4.24 24.42
N ARG A 63 11.26 -3.62 24.28
CA ARG A 63 10.94 -2.33 24.90
C ARG A 63 10.15 -2.53 26.19
N LEU A 64 10.51 -1.80 27.25
CA LEU A 64 9.73 -1.73 28.48
C LEU A 64 8.46 -0.91 28.25
N MET A 65 7.30 -1.56 28.35
CA MET A 65 5.99 -0.94 28.11
C MET A 65 5.23 -0.63 29.39
N SER A 66 5.55 -1.32 30.46
CA SER A 66 5.04 -1.05 31.81
C SER A 66 6.07 -1.45 32.86
N LYS A 67 5.99 -0.83 34.04
CA LYS A 67 6.80 -1.23 35.19
C LYS A 67 6.04 -0.95 36.49
N ARG A 68 5.95 -1.97 37.33
CA ARG A 68 5.30 -1.87 38.65
C ARG A 68 6.21 -2.49 39.69
N GLY A 69 6.59 -1.73 40.71
CA GLY A 69 7.41 -2.18 41.83
C GLY A 69 6.57 -2.48 43.07
N MET A 70 6.84 -3.61 43.71
CA MET A 70 6.22 -4.03 44.97
C MET A 70 7.34 -4.47 45.95
N GLY A 71 7.95 -3.49 46.63
CA GLY A 71 9.03 -3.76 47.60
C GLY A 71 10.28 -4.33 46.93
N LYS A 72 10.57 -5.62 47.18
CA LYS A 72 11.74 -6.34 46.61
C LYS A 72 11.47 -6.96 45.23
N VAL A 73 10.27 -6.78 44.67
CA VAL A 73 9.84 -7.37 43.42
C VAL A 73 9.41 -6.28 42.47
N SER A 74 9.71 -6.45 41.18
CA SER A 74 9.22 -5.61 40.10
C SER A 74 8.65 -6.48 38.97
N PHE A 75 7.52 -6.05 38.43
CA PHE A 75 6.94 -6.62 37.22
C PHE A 75 7.02 -5.58 36.12
N CYS A 76 7.38 -6.00 34.93
CA CYS A 76 7.32 -5.16 33.72
C CYS A 76 6.85 -5.96 32.52
N ASP A 77 6.25 -5.28 31.53
CA ASP A 77 5.92 -5.86 30.26
C ASP A 77 7.03 -5.51 29.26
N LEU A 78 7.64 -6.53 28.68
CA LEU A 78 8.59 -6.42 27.59
C LEU A 78 7.84 -6.63 26.27
N GLN A 79 7.95 -5.68 25.34
CA GLN A 79 7.38 -5.79 23.99
C GLN A 79 8.50 -5.97 22.97
N ASP A 80 8.40 -7.01 22.18
CA ASP A 80 9.26 -7.26 21.03
C ASP A 80 8.46 -7.23 19.70
N LYS A 81 9.04 -7.74 18.60
CA LYS A 81 8.38 -7.80 17.30
C LYS A 81 7.15 -8.72 17.29
N SER A 82 7.08 -9.71 18.16
CA SER A 82 6.05 -10.76 18.18
C SER A 82 4.91 -10.49 19.15
N GLY A 83 5.15 -9.64 20.17
CA GLY A 83 4.13 -9.36 21.19
C GLY A 83 4.73 -8.90 22.52
N ARG A 84 4.00 -9.15 23.60
CA ARG A 84 4.41 -8.78 24.95
C ARG A 84 4.54 -10.00 25.83
N ILE A 85 5.51 -9.98 26.76
CA ILE A 85 5.67 -10.97 27.80
C ILE A 85 5.96 -10.28 29.12
N GLN A 86 5.47 -10.83 30.22
CA GLN A 86 5.74 -10.32 31.56
C GLN A 86 7.15 -10.72 32.01
N ILE A 87 7.87 -9.78 32.57
CA ILE A 87 9.18 -9.98 33.22
C ILE A 87 8.97 -9.82 34.73
N TYR A 88 9.40 -10.82 35.46
CA TYR A 88 9.46 -10.84 36.93
C TYR A 88 10.88 -10.65 37.36
N ALA A 89 11.18 -9.51 38.00
CA ALA A 89 12.50 -9.18 38.51
C ALA A 89 12.45 -9.12 40.02
N ARG A 90 13.30 -9.91 40.68
CA ARG A 90 13.38 -9.99 42.15
C ARG A 90 14.80 -9.70 42.61
N ARG A 91 14.93 -8.85 43.68
CA ARG A 91 16.23 -8.44 44.21
C ARG A 91 17.07 -9.61 44.66
N ASP A 92 16.44 -10.66 45.24
CA ASP A 92 17.14 -11.82 45.79
C ASP A 92 17.59 -12.83 44.73
N GLU A 93 17.11 -12.70 43.48
CA GLU A 93 17.39 -13.57 42.31
C GLU A 93 18.28 -12.89 41.25
N MET A 94 18.50 -11.59 41.41
CA MET A 94 19.42 -10.79 40.61
C MET A 94 20.56 -10.25 41.49
N ASP A 95 21.65 -9.81 40.88
CA ASP A 95 22.62 -8.97 41.58
C ASP A 95 21.96 -7.70 42.09
N GLU A 96 22.21 -7.35 43.35
CA GLU A 96 21.55 -6.23 44.04
C GLU A 96 21.79 -4.88 43.34
N GLU A 97 22.99 -4.63 42.85
CA GLU A 97 23.31 -3.42 42.13
C GLU A 97 22.60 -3.40 40.75
N ALA A 98 22.56 -4.54 40.06
CA ALA A 98 21.85 -4.69 38.79
C ALA A 98 20.34 -4.45 38.98
N TYR A 99 19.73 -4.99 40.05
CA TYR A 99 18.34 -4.71 40.36
C TYR A 99 18.08 -3.23 40.69
N ASN A 100 18.99 -2.60 41.44
CA ASN A 100 18.86 -1.17 41.78
C ASN A 100 19.07 -0.28 40.55
N ARG A 101 19.89 -0.68 39.55
CA ARG A 101 20.00 -0.01 38.25
C ARG A 101 18.69 -0.17 37.45
N PHE A 102 18.16 -1.39 37.35
CA PHE A 102 16.90 -1.68 36.69
C PHE A 102 15.73 -0.84 37.24
N LYS A 103 15.68 -0.64 38.55
CA LYS A 103 14.66 0.22 39.16
C LYS A 103 14.66 1.68 38.64
N LYS A 104 15.80 2.16 38.14
CA LYS A 104 15.93 3.51 37.54
C LYS A 104 15.61 3.58 36.07
N TYR A 105 15.44 2.42 35.38
CA TYR A 105 15.06 2.39 33.97
C TYR A 105 13.64 2.94 33.77
N ASP A 106 13.40 3.56 32.63
CA ASP A 106 12.15 4.21 32.31
C ASP A 106 11.29 3.38 31.33
N ILE A 107 10.00 3.59 31.34
CA ILE A 107 9.11 3.09 30.29
C ILE A 107 9.57 3.68 28.96
N GLY A 108 9.69 2.81 27.96
CA GLY A 108 10.26 3.15 26.66
C GLY A 108 11.69 2.70 26.44
N ASP A 109 12.44 2.41 27.50
CA ASP A 109 13.83 1.88 27.39
C ASP A 109 13.85 0.54 26.66
N ILE A 110 14.90 0.31 25.84
CA ILE A 110 15.15 -0.99 25.21
C ILE A 110 16.08 -1.78 26.13
N VAL A 111 15.66 -2.99 26.46
CA VAL A 111 16.42 -3.86 27.37
C VAL A 111 16.58 -5.26 26.79
N GLY A 112 17.70 -5.90 27.17
CA GLY A 112 17.88 -7.33 27.08
C GLY A 112 17.54 -7.97 28.40
N VAL A 113 16.85 -9.09 28.41
CA VAL A 113 16.46 -9.86 29.59
C VAL A 113 16.89 -11.31 29.40
N LYS A 114 17.70 -11.80 30.33
CA LYS A 114 18.06 -13.22 30.42
C LYS A 114 17.45 -13.81 31.67
N GLY A 115 16.69 -14.90 31.53
CA GLY A 115 15.98 -15.47 32.65
C GLY A 115 15.25 -16.75 32.33
N GLU A 116 14.67 -17.36 33.36
CA GLU A 116 13.96 -18.64 33.34
C GLU A 116 12.49 -18.44 32.95
N VAL A 117 11.99 -19.24 32.01
CA VAL A 117 10.58 -19.29 31.67
C VAL A 117 9.80 -19.95 32.81
N PHE A 118 8.78 -19.29 33.33
CA PHE A 118 7.98 -19.82 34.41
C PHE A 118 6.52 -19.31 34.39
N ARG A 119 5.65 -19.98 35.13
CA ARG A 119 4.27 -19.55 35.35
C ARG A 119 4.12 -18.95 36.72
N THR A 120 3.55 -17.75 36.79
CA THR A 120 3.25 -17.13 38.07
C THR A 120 2.14 -17.86 38.82
N GLN A 121 1.98 -17.63 40.14
CA GLN A 121 0.87 -18.18 40.94
C GLN A 121 -0.52 -17.82 40.40
N LYS A 122 -0.63 -16.73 39.62
CA LYS A 122 -1.88 -16.29 38.97
C LYS A 122 -2.06 -16.86 37.57
N GLY A 123 -1.16 -17.75 37.10
CA GLY A 123 -1.23 -18.40 35.82
C GLY A 123 -0.57 -17.62 34.66
N GLU A 124 0.06 -16.46 34.91
CA GLU A 124 0.68 -15.65 33.84
C GLU A 124 2.02 -16.26 33.40
N MET A 125 2.20 -16.47 32.09
CA MET A 125 3.46 -16.90 31.49
C MET A 125 4.46 -15.75 31.54
N SER A 126 5.61 -15.96 32.17
CA SER A 126 6.54 -14.90 32.53
C SER A 126 7.98 -15.36 32.43
N ILE A 127 8.89 -14.39 32.37
CA ILE A 127 10.34 -14.63 32.50
C ILE A 127 10.79 -14.17 33.89
N ARG A 128 11.37 -15.07 34.67
CA ARG A 128 12.07 -14.78 35.91
C ARG A 128 13.46 -14.29 35.57
N ALA A 129 13.67 -12.97 35.65
CA ALA A 129 14.88 -12.34 35.22
C ALA A 129 16.05 -12.63 36.17
N HIS A 130 17.15 -13.16 35.62
CA HIS A 130 18.45 -13.26 36.27
C HIS A 130 19.31 -12.03 35.95
N GLU A 131 19.15 -11.49 34.72
CA GLU A 131 19.87 -10.33 34.23
C GLU A 131 18.95 -9.43 33.41
N ILE A 132 19.06 -8.11 33.59
CA ILE A 132 18.41 -7.10 32.75
C ILE A 132 19.46 -6.05 32.37
N THR A 133 19.79 -6.01 31.09
CA THR A 133 20.78 -5.10 30.51
C THR A 133 20.06 -3.97 29.77
N LEU A 134 20.44 -2.71 30.04
CA LEU A 134 19.94 -1.57 29.26
C LEU A 134 20.70 -1.53 27.94
N LEU A 135 19.99 -1.71 26.82
CA LEU A 135 20.55 -1.71 25.45
C LEU A 135 20.43 -0.35 24.77
N SER A 136 19.38 0.42 25.12
CA SER A 136 19.19 1.77 24.61
C SER A 136 18.30 2.56 25.55
N LYS A 137 18.68 3.80 25.87
CA LYS A 137 17.93 4.71 26.72
C LYS A 137 16.92 5.50 25.91
N SER A 138 15.65 5.37 26.25
CA SER A 138 14.59 6.20 25.70
C SER A 138 14.63 7.60 26.34
N LEU A 139 14.92 8.61 25.56
CA LEU A 139 14.96 10.00 26.03
C LEU A 139 13.60 10.70 25.91
N GLN A 140 12.70 10.19 25.11
CA GLN A 140 11.32 10.66 24.99
C GLN A 140 10.38 9.75 25.78
N PRO A 141 9.41 10.28 26.54
CA PRO A 141 8.36 9.47 27.12
C PRO A 141 7.44 8.94 26.01
N LEU A 142 6.93 7.73 26.16
CA LEU A 142 5.86 7.24 25.32
C LEU A 142 4.54 7.95 25.66
N PRO A 143 3.62 8.13 24.71
CA PRO A 143 2.27 8.62 24.97
C PRO A 143 1.57 7.78 26.05
N GLU A 144 0.66 8.38 26.81
CA GLU A 144 -0.06 7.69 27.88
C GLU A 144 -0.85 6.49 27.35
N LYS A 145 -0.76 5.37 28.10
CA LYS A 145 -1.29 4.06 27.70
C LYS A 145 -2.80 4.04 27.41
N PHE A 146 -3.58 4.93 28.04
CA PHE A 146 -5.04 4.96 27.96
C PHE A 146 -5.58 5.84 26.84
N HIS A 147 -4.80 6.76 26.33
CA HIS A 147 -5.20 7.65 25.24
C HIS A 147 -4.46 7.36 23.93
N GLY A 148 -3.35 6.59 23.99
CA GLY A 148 -2.53 6.23 22.83
C GLY A 148 -2.16 7.45 21.96
N LEU A 149 -1.64 7.21 20.79
CA LEU A 149 -1.56 8.22 19.75
C LEU A 149 -2.90 8.22 18.98
N THR A 150 -3.93 8.90 19.51
CA THR A 150 -5.29 8.91 18.91
C THR A 150 -5.43 9.89 17.78
N ASP A 151 -4.63 10.95 17.76
CA ASP A 151 -4.57 11.89 16.65
C ASP A 151 -4.01 11.20 15.40
N LYS A 152 -4.87 11.05 14.38
CA LYS A 152 -4.52 10.37 13.13
C LYS A 152 -3.36 11.07 12.41
N GLU A 153 -3.33 12.39 12.39
CA GLU A 153 -2.26 13.12 11.72
C GLU A 153 -0.91 12.92 12.42
N LEU A 154 -0.90 12.98 13.74
CA LEU A 154 0.30 12.73 14.52
C LEU A 154 0.80 11.28 14.35
N ARG A 155 -0.11 10.30 14.22
CA ARG A 155 0.25 8.89 13.90
C ARG A 155 1.01 8.78 12.58
N TYR A 156 0.61 9.52 11.56
CA TYR A 156 1.29 9.52 10.26
C TYR A 156 2.65 10.23 10.32
N ARG A 157 2.74 11.37 11.03
CA ARG A 157 4.00 12.12 11.18
C ARG A 157 5.02 11.40 12.07
N GLN A 158 4.55 10.74 13.14
CA GLN A 158 5.38 9.98 14.08
C GLN A 158 5.11 8.48 13.98
N ARG A 159 5.20 7.94 12.76
CA ARG A 159 4.91 6.52 12.49
C ARG A 159 5.69 5.57 13.39
N TYR A 160 6.91 5.90 13.76
CA TYR A 160 7.72 5.11 14.70
C TYR A 160 7.10 5.03 16.10
N VAL A 161 6.37 6.07 16.57
CA VAL A 161 5.62 6.02 17.81
C VAL A 161 4.32 5.25 17.62
N ASP A 162 3.61 5.47 16.51
CA ASP A 162 2.41 4.72 16.14
C ASP A 162 2.66 3.21 16.13
N LEU A 163 3.76 2.75 15.52
CA LEU A 163 4.15 1.33 15.48
C LEU A 163 4.50 0.76 16.88
N ILE A 164 4.94 1.59 17.82
CA ILE A 164 5.19 1.17 19.22
C ILE A 164 3.86 0.99 19.96
N MET A 165 2.92 1.92 19.76
CA MET A 165 1.72 2.03 20.58
C MET A 165 0.51 1.28 20.03
N ASN A 166 0.37 1.19 18.70
CA ASN A 166 -0.79 0.67 17.99
C ASN A 166 -0.45 -0.61 17.21
N PRO A 167 -0.76 -1.80 17.76
CA PRO A 167 -0.49 -3.08 17.06
C PRO A 167 -1.19 -3.20 15.69
N GLU A 168 -2.34 -2.56 15.55
CA GLU A 168 -3.11 -2.54 14.27
C GLU A 168 -2.31 -1.92 13.13
N SER A 169 -1.62 -0.80 13.39
CA SER A 169 -0.75 -0.17 12.39
C SER A 169 0.33 -1.13 11.90
N LYS A 170 0.96 -1.86 12.81
CA LYS A 170 1.96 -2.86 12.46
C LYS A 170 1.37 -3.99 11.62
N ARG A 171 0.17 -4.48 11.99
CA ARG A 171 -0.55 -5.53 11.26
C ARG A 171 -0.81 -5.12 9.80
N ASN A 172 -1.19 -3.86 9.53
CA ASN A 172 -1.42 -3.38 8.17
C ASN A 172 -0.16 -3.50 7.31
N PHE A 173 1.00 -3.12 7.83
CA PHE A 173 2.26 -3.25 7.08
C PHE A 173 2.73 -4.70 6.93
N GLU A 174 2.43 -5.57 7.90
CA GLU A 174 2.68 -7.02 7.78
C GLU A 174 1.81 -7.64 6.68
N ILE A 175 0.52 -7.28 6.61
CA ILE A 175 -0.40 -7.73 5.55
C ILE A 175 0.09 -7.23 4.19
N ARG A 176 0.42 -5.94 4.07
CA ARG A 176 0.96 -5.36 2.84
C ARG A 176 2.23 -6.08 2.37
N SER A 177 3.15 -6.35 3.28
CA SER A 177 4.39 -7.08 2.97
C SER A 177 4.12 -8.51 2.50
N LYS A 178 3.20 -9.21 3.17
CA LYS A 178 2.76 -10.55 2.78
C LYS A 178 2.06 -10.55 1.41
N PHE A 179 1.25 -9.51 1.12
CA PHE A 179 0.60 -9.37 -0.16
C PHE A 179 1.62 -9.23 -1.31
N VAL A 180 2.61 -8.37 -1.18
CA VAL A 180 3.67 -8.22 -2.19
C VAL A 180 4.47 -9.51 -2.35
N ALA A 181 4.78 -10.21 -1.26
CA ALA A 181 5.48 -11.49 -1.32
C ALA A 181 4.63 -12.58 -1.99
N PHE A 182 3.33 -12.63 -1.71
CA PHE A 182 2.38 -13.53 -2.38
C PHE A 182 2.30 -13.23 -3.88
N LEU A 183 2.12 -11.95 -4.24
CA LEU A 183 2.03 -11.50 -5.62
C LEU A 183 3.23 -11.95 -6.46
N ARG A 184 4.46 -11.73 -5.96
CA ARG A 184 5.67 -12.18 -6.66
C ARG A 184 5.67 -13.68 -6.90
N ARG A 185 5.41 -14.48 -5.86
CA ARG A 185 5.34 -15.94 -6.02
C ARG A 185 4.23 -16.39 -7.00
N TYR A 186 3.09 -15.71 -6.97
CA TYR A 186 1.98 -16.01 -7.87
C TYR A 186 2.36 -15.77 -9.33
N LEU A 187 2.96 -14.63 -9.63
CA LEU A 187 3.40 -14.28 -10.98
C LEU A 187 4.58 -15.12 -11.46
N ASP A 188 5.57 -15.38 -10.58
CA ASP A 188 6.70 -16.26 -10.87
C ASP A 188 6.22 -17.67 -11.23
N ASN A 189 5.23 -18.21 -10.51
CA ASN A 189 4.62 -19.51 -10.80
C ASN A 189 3.87 -19.56 -12.14
N LEU A 190 3.38 -18.40 -12.62
CA LEU A 190 2.79 -18.27 -13.96
C LEU A 190 3.86 -18.04 -15.05
N GLY A 191 5.13 -17.99 -14.69
CA GLY A 191 6.26 -17.81 -15.61
C GLY A 191 6.50 -16.36 -16.01
N PHE A 192 6.03 -15.40 -15.24
CA PHE A 192 6.39 -14.00 -15.44
C PHE A 192 7.80 -13.70 -14.91
N MET A 193 8.50 -12.79 -15.56
CA MET A 193 9.78 -12.25 -15.13
C MET A 193 9.58 -10.87 -14.50
N GLU A 194 10.04 -10.67 -13.25
CA GLU A 194 10.10 -9.34 -12.66
C GLU A 194 11.23 -8.55 -13.33
N VAL A 195 10.93 -7.33 -13.75
CA VAL A 195 11.89 -6.41 -14.39
C VAL A 195 11.85 -5.05 -13.72
N GLU A 196 12.87 -4.24 -13.98
CA GLU A 196 12.94 -2.85 -13.55
C GLU A 196 13.08 -1.94 -14.77
N THR A 197 12.26 -0.90 -14.84
CA THR A 197 12.31 0.12 -15.89
C THR A 197 12.68 1.48 -15.29
N PRO A 198 13.11 2.47 -16.10
CA PRO A 198 13.55 3.74 -15.59
C PRO A 198 12.49 4.49 -14.78
N VAL A 199 12.88 5.04 -13.62
CA VAL A 199 12.05 5.97 -12.84
C VAL A 199 12.07 7.37 -13.48
N LEU A 200 13.19 7.76 -14.07
CA LEU A 200 13.37 9.04 -14.76
C LEU A 200 13.34 8.81 -16.27
N SER A 201 12.51 9.59 -16.96
CA SER A 201 12.36 9.51 -18.42
C SER A 201 12.37 10.90 -19.04
N PRO A 202 12.89 11.08 -20.26
CA PRO A 202 12.76 12.35 -20.98
C PRO A 202 11.33 12.60 -21.49
N ILE A 203 10.46 11.59 -21.44
CA ILE A 203 9.06 11.66 -21.89
C ILE A 203 8.17 11.08 -20.78
N ALA A 204 7.07 11.77 -20.46
CA ALA A 204 6.01 11.25 -19.61
C ALA A 204 4.90 10.65 -20.47
N GLY A 205 4.44 9.44 -20.17
CA GLY A 205 3.38 8.76 -20.92
C GLY A 205 2.97 7.44 -20.27
N GLY A 206 1.93 6.82 -20.83
CA GLY A 206 1.35 5.56 -20.35
C GLY A 206 0.23 5.74 -19.33
N ALA A 207 -0.16 6.97 -19.01
CA ALA A 207 -1.31 7.30 -18.17
C ALA A 207 -1.71 8.77 -18.35
N ASN A 208 -2.99 9.08 -18.14
CA ASN A 208 -3.44 10.47 -18.02
C ASN A 208 -3.15 10.94 -16.59
N ALA A 209 -2.02 11.65 -16.41
CA ALA A 209 -1.61 12.15 -15.11
C ALA A 209 -0.56 13.26 -15.24
N ARG A 210 -0.54 14.18 -14.30
CA ARG A 210 0.48 15.25 -14.25
C ARG A 210 1.78 14.70 -13.67
N PRO A 211 2.94 14.78 -14.39
CA PRO A 211 4.23 14.29 -13.91
C PRO A 211 4.90 15.27 -12.93
N PHE A 212 5.76 14.76 -12.05
CA PHE A 212 6.81 15.56 -11.42
C PHE A 212 7.95 15.79 -12.40
N ILE A 213 8.46 17.01 -12.48
CA ILE A 213 9.57 17.41 -13.35
C ILE A 213 10.82 17.59 -12.50
N THR A 214 11.95 17.08 -12.97
CA THR A 214 13.27 17.29 -12.39
C THR A 214 14.28 17.65 -13.49
N HIS A 215 15.47 18.13 -13.12
CA HIS A 215 16.50 18.53 -14.06
C HIS A 215 17.75 17.68 -13.92
N HIS A 216 18.28 17.15 -15.01
CA HIS A 216 19.54 16.40 -15.05
C HIS A 216 20.70 17.36 -15.33
N ASN A 217 21.41 17.78 -14.29
CA ASN A 217 22.41 18.83 -14.36
C ASN A 217 23.52 18.61 -15.40
N THR A 218 24.02 17.37 -15.53
CA THR A 218 25.14 17.07 -16.45
C THR A 218 24.72 17.08 -17.92
N LEU A 219 23.50 16.63 -18.21
CA LEU A 219 22.94 16.60 -19.56
C LEU A 219 22.24 17.90 -19.94
N ASP A 220 21.97 18.75 -18.95
CA ASP A 220 21.21 20.02 -19.11
C ASP A 220 19.84 19.80 -19.77
N ILE A 221 19.10 18.78 -19.28
CA ILE A 221 17.77 18.42 -19.77
C ILE A 221 16.78 18.25 -18.64
N ASP A 222 15.52 18.58 -18.87
CA ASP A 222 14.43 18.24 -17.99
C ASP A 222 14.06 16.75 -18.15
N MET A 223 13.75 16.11 -17.04
CA MET A 223 13.29 14.74 -16.98
C MET A 223 12.00 14.64 -16.15
N TYR A 224 11.22 13.65 -16.42
CA TYR A 224 9.96 13.38 -15.73
C TYR A 224 10.09 12.14 -14.85
N MET A 225 9.54 12.20 -13.65
CA MET A 225 9.32 10.99 -12.86
C MET A 225 8.16 10.21 -13.48
N ARG A 226 8.33 8.90 -13.63
CA ARG A 226 7.36 8.03 -14.30
C ARG A 226 5.96 8.10 -13.69
N ILE A 227 4.94 8.20 -14.53
CA ILE A 227 3.52 8.16 -14.18
C ILE A 227 2.88 6.79 -14.43
N ALA A 228 3.57 5.91 -15.18
CA ALA A 228 3.26 4.51 -15.47
C ALA A 228 4.54 3.78 -15.91
N THR A 229 4.54 2.46 -15.94
CA THR A 229 5.63 1.62 -16.49
C THR A 229 5.29 1.03 -17.85
N GLU A 230 4.07 1.20 -18.31
CA GLU A 230 3.41 0.60 -19.47
C GLU A 230 4.27 0.60 -20.73
N LEU A 231 4.71 1.78 -21.21
CA LEU A 231 5.38 1.90 -22.50
C LEU A 231 6.74 1.18 -22.52
N HIS A 232 7.44 1.13 -21.40
CA HIS A 232 8.69 0.39 -21.28
C HIS A 232 8.45 -1.12 -21.27
N LEU A 233 7.44 -1.61 -20.54
CA LEU A 233 7.12 -3.03 -20.46
C LEU A 233 6.65 -3.58 -21.81
N LYS A 234 5.86 -2.80 -22.55
CA LYS A 234 5.48 -3.14 -23.94
C LYS A 234 6.67 -3.27 -24.88
N ARG A 235 7.69 -2.40 -24.74
CA ARG A 235 8.95 -2.53 -25.51
C ARG A 235 9.66 -3.85 -25.22
N LEU A 236 9.58 -4.37 -23.98
CA LEU A 236 10.13 -5.68 -23.65
C LEU A 236 9.34 -6.81 -24.30
N ILE A 237 8.02 -6.69 -24.44
CA ILE A 237 7.19 -7.64 -25.20
C ILE A 237 7.60 -7.64 -26.68
N VAL A 238 7.80 -6.48 -27.28
CA VAL A 238 8.35 -6.37 -28.65
C VAL A 238 9.71 -7.05 -28.76
N GLY A 239 10.54 -6.92 -27.73
CA GLY A 239 11.86 -7.56 -27.62
C GLY A 239 11.82 -9.08 -27.39
N GLY A 240 10.63 -9.70 -27.32
CA GLY A 240 10.44 -11.14 -27.16
C GLY A 240 10.39 -11.65 -25.72
N MET A 241 10.27 -10.77 -24.73
CA MET A 241 10.00 -11.17 -23.34
C MET A 241 8.50 -11.38 -23.18
N GLU A 242 8.05 -12.63 -23.32
CA GLU A 242 6.62 -12.94 -23.45
C GLU A 242 5.78 -12.68 -22.20
N ARG A 243 6.37 -12.63 -21.00
CA ARG A 243 5.69 -12.39 -19.72
C ARG A 243 6.60 -11.58 -18.82
N VAL A 244 6.22 -10.33 -18.58
CA VAL A 244 6.97 -9.40 -17.72
C VAL A 244 6.06 -8.70 -16.73
N TYR A 245 6.58 -8.38 -15.56
CA TYR A 245 5.91 -7.51 -14.61
C TYR A 245 6.90 -6.62 -13.86
N GLU A 246 6.42 -5.50 -13.36
CA GLU A 246 7.15 -4.63 -12.46
C GLU A 246 6.28 -4.24 -11.27
N VAL A 247 6.83 -4.40 -10.05
CA VAL A 247 6.26 -3.82 -8.83
C VAL A 247 7.05 -2.56 -8.52
N GLY A 248 6.49 -1.40 -8.81
CA GLY A 248 7.23 -0.15 -8.75
C GLY A 248 6.47 1.05 -8.18
N ARG A 249 7.24 2.06 -7.76
CA ARG A 249 6.70 3.37 -7.40
C ARG A 249 6.35 4.15 -8.66
N ILE A 250 5.17 4.77 -8.59
CA ILE A 250 4.62 5.67 -9.57
C ILE A 250 4.44 7.04 -8.91
N PHE A 251 4.59 8.11 -9.68
CA PHE A 251 4.61 9.48 -9.19
C PHE A 251 3.63 10.33 -9.99
N ARG A 252 2.59 10.87 -9.34
CA ARG A 252 1.60 11.76 -9.96
C ARG A 252 1.49 13.04 -9.14
N ASN A 253 1.71 14.17 -9.79
CA ASN A 253 1.70 15.50 -9.17
C ASN A 253 0.27 16.04 -9.08
N GLU A 254 -0.54 15.35 -8.32
CA GLU A 254 -1.98 15.59 -8.17
C GLU A 254 -2.35 15.84 -6.71
N GLY A 255 -3.65 16.03 -6.44
CA GLY A 255 -4.19 16.21 -5.10
C GLY A 255 -3.95 15.01 -4.16
N MET A 256 -3.96 15.29 -2.87
CA MET A 256 -3.81 14.27 -1.82
C MET A 256 -5.09 14.18 -1.00
N ASP A 257 -5.65 12.97 -0.89
CA ASP A 257 -6.81 12.68 -0.06
C ASP A 257 -6.67 11.34 0.67
N THR A 258 -7.76 10.71 1.04
CA THR A 258 -7.77 9.39 1.69
C THR A 258 -7.49 8.24 0.73
N LYS A 259 -7.68 8.43 -0.57
CA LYS A 259 -7.50 7.43 -1.62
C LYS A 259 -6.25 7.68 -2.47
N HIS A 260 -5.71 8.92 -2.48
CA HIS A 260 -4.60 9.36 -3.35
C HIS A 260 -3.40 9.88 -2.56
N ASN A 261 -2.22 9.46 -2.97
CA ASN A 261 -0.93 9.93 -2.50
C ASN A 261 -0.04 10.23 -3.72
N PRO A 262 0.78 11.29 -3.74
CA PRO A 262 1.54 11.69 -4.93
C PRO A 262 2.57 10.65 -5.37
N GLU A 263 2.98 9.76 -4.48
CA GLU A 263 3.73 8.55 -4.79
C GLU A 263 3.01 7.33 -4.23
N PHE A 264 2.85 6.30 -5.04
CA PHE A 264 2.17 5.06 -4.66
C PHE A 264 2.79 3.87 -5.39
N THR A 265 2.42 2.66 -5.01
CA THR A 265 2.98 1.44 -5.60
C THR A 265 1.94 0.77 -6.49
N THR A 266 2.33 0.48 -7.73
CA THR A 266 1.55 -0.36 -8.65
C THR A 266 2.27 -1.67 -8.93
N CYS A 267 1.53 -2.63 -9.45
CA CYS A 267 2.05 -3.71 -10.26
C CYS A 267 1.48 -3.55 -11.66
N GLU A 268 2.36 -3.51 -12.65
CA GLU A 268 1.97 -3.61 -14.05
C GLU A 268 2.58 -4.88 -14.64
N LEU A 269 1.79 -5.62 -15.43
CA LEU A 269 2.20 -6.87 -16.06
C LEU A 269 1.67 -6.98 -17.48
N TYR A 270 2.46 -7.61 -18.33
CA TYR A 270 2.14 -7.81 -19.75
C TYR A 270 2.45 -9.24 -20.15
N GLN A 271 1.54 -9.83 -20.92
CA GLN A 271 1.68 -11.20 -21.42
C GLN A 271 1.34 -11.26 -22.89
N ALA A 272 2.29 -11.73 -23.70
CA ALA A 272 2.07 -12.03 -25.11
C ALA A 272 1.13 -13.23 -25.29
N PHE A 273 0.42 -13.25 -26.43
CA PHE A 273 -0.48 -14.33 -26.85
C PHE A 273 -1.67 -14.57 -25.90
N THR A 274 -2.10 -13.50 -25.21
CA THR A 274 -3.32 -13.49 -24.39
C THR A 274 -4.14 -12.23 -24.68
N ASN A 275 -5.31 -12.14 -24.07
CA ASN A 275 -6.27 -11.07 -24.25
C ASN A 275 -6.82 -10.58 -22.91
N LEU A 276 -7.87 -9.75 -22.98
CA LEU A 276 -8.57 -9.18 -21.82
C LEU A 276 -9.05 -10.24 -20.82
N ASP A 277 -9.59 -11.40 -21.29
CA ASP A 277 -10.10 -12.44 -20.40
C ASP A 277 -8.98 -13.04 -19.54
N GLY A 278 -7.79 -13.28 -20.14
CA GLY A 278 -6.62 -13.75 -19.41
C GLY A 278 -6.17 -12.78 -18.33
N MET A 279 -6.31 -11.47 -18.56
CA MET A 279 -5.99 -10.44 -17.56
C MET A 279 -7.02 -10.42 -16.41
N MET A 280 -8.31 -10.63 -16.70
CA MET A 280 -9.34 -10.78 -15.65
C MET A 280 -9.04 -12.00 -14.76
N ASP A 281 -8.70 -13.15 -15.34
CA ASP A 281 -8.39 -14.36 -14.59
C ASP A 281 -7.15 -14.19 -13.69
N ILE A 282 -6.12 -13.47 -14.17
CA ILE A 282 -4.92 -13.16 -13.37
C ILE A 282 -5.28 -12.26 -12.18
N LEU A 283 -6.01 -11.15 -12.38
CA LEU A 283 -6.35 -10.22 -11.30
C LEU A 283 -7.27 -10.87 -10.25
N GLU A 284 -8.28 -11.61 -10.71
CA GLU A 284 -9.16 -12.38 -9.82
C GLU A 284 -8.35 -13.39 -9.02
N GLY A 285 -7.45 -14.16 -9.66
CA GLY A 285 -6.58 -15.12 -8.99
C GLY A 285 -5.62 -14.51 -7.98
N ILE A 286 -5.07 -13.31 -8.26
CA ILE A 286 -4.20 -12.59 -7.32
C ILE A 286 -4.98 -12.20 -6.06
N LEU A 287 -6.13 -11.55 -6.20
CA LEU A 287 -6.85 -11.00 -5.04
C LEU A 287 -7.53 -12.10 -4.22
N THR A 288 -8.14 -13.10 -4.88
CA THR A 288 -8.74 -14.25 -4.18
C THR A 288 -7.69 -15.09 -3.48
N GLY A 289 -6.57 -15.37 -4.15
CA GLY A 289 -5.46 -16.14 -3.58
C GLY A 289 -4.82 -15.43 -2.41
N ALA A 290 -4.59 -14.11 -2.51
CA ALA A 290 -4.05 -13.29 -1.43
C ALA A 290 -4.97 -13.27 -0.20
N ALA A 291 -6.29 -13.04 -0.38
CA ALA A 291 -7.25 -13.07 0.72
C ALA A 291 -7.24 -14.44 1.42
N LYS A 292 -7.25 -15.53 0.66
CA LYS A 292 -7.23 -16.88 1.22
C LYS A 292 -5.95 -17.20 1.96
N GLU A 293 -4.77 -16.87 1.39
CA GLU A 293 -3.48 -17.18 2.02
C GLU A 293 -3.20 -16.31 3.24
N ILE A 294 -3.49 -14.99 3.14
CA ILE A 294 -3.08 -14.02 4.16
C ILE A 294 -4.09 -13.92 5.30
N LEU A 295 -5.40 -13.94 4.96
CA LEU A 295 -6.49 -13.74 5.92
C LEU A 295 -7.19 -15.06 6.30
N GLY A 296 -7.02 -16.11 5.52
CA GLY A 296 -7.70 -17.40 5.71
C GLY A 296 -9.16 -17.44 5.23
N THR A 297 -9.66 -16.35 4.65
CA THR A 297 -11.06 -16.19 4.22
C THR A 297 -11.15 -15.41 2.92
N TYR A 298 -12.27 -15.55 2.19
CA TYR A 298 -12.63 -14.71 1.07
C TYR A 298 -13.50 -13.51 1.48
N GLN A 299 -13.99 -13.50 2.72
CA GLN A 299 -14.82 -12.42 3.24
C GLN A 299 -13.94 -11.35 3.87
N VAL A 300 -14.06 -10.12 3.41
CA VAL A 300 -13.37 -8.95 3.95
C VAL A 300 -14.37 -7.84 4.22
N THR A 301 -14.15 -7.03 5.25
CA THR A 301 -14.94 -5.82 5.48
C THR A 301 -14.10 -4.61 5.06
N TRP A 302 -14.59 -3.80 4.13
CA TRP A 302 -13.90 -2.60 3.66
C TRP A 302 -14.88 -1.47 3.40
N MET A 303 -14.53 -0.24 3.77
CA MET A 303 -15.37 0.96 3.64
C MET A 303 -16.79 0.76 4.20
N GLY A 304 -16.93 -0.01 5.28
CA GLY A 304 -18.20 -0.30 5.93
C GLY A 304 -19.07 -1.35 5.22
N HIS A 305 -18.58 -2.00 4.18
CA HIS A 305 -19.26 -3.05 3.43
C HIS A 305 -18.60 -4.41 3.61
N ASP A 306 -19.40 -5.47 3.62
CA ASP A 306 -18.92 -6.84 3.57
C ASP A 306 -18.72 -7.25 2.10
N ILE A 307 -17.49 -7.62 1.75
CA ILE A 307 -17.05 -7.95 0.40
C ILE A 307 -16.77 -9.44 0.31
N ASP A 308 -17.34 -10.08 -0.69
CA ASP A 308 -17.10 -11.48 -1.00
C ASP A 308 -16.13 -11.61 -2.18
N LEU A 309 -14.91 -12.03 -1.89
CA LEU A 309 -13.86 -12.26 -2.89
C LEU A 309 -13.89 -13.69 -3.46
N THR A 310 -14.95 -14.47 -3.21
CA THR A 310 -15.10 -15.82 -3.82
C THR A 310 -15.16 -15.70 -5.35
N PRO A 311 -14.37 -16.49 -6.10
CA PRO A 311 -14.52 -16.55 -7.56
C PRO A 311 -15.92 -17.09 -7.95
N SER A 312 -16.57 -16.74 -9.04
CA SER A 312 -16.24 -15.94 -10.19
C SER A 312 -16.93 -14.58 -10.04
N TRP A 313 -16.19 -13.52 -10.34
CA TRP A 313 -16.72 -12.17 -10.18
C TRP A 313 -17.56 -11.74 -11.37
N GLN A 314 -18.41 -10.73 -11.14
CA GLN A 314 -19.31 -10.21 -12.14
C GLN A 314 -18.53 -9.51 -13.26
N ARG A 315 -18.93 -9.79 -14.52
CA ARG A 315 -18.40 -9.15 -15.74
C ARG A 315 -19.56 -8.49 -16.46
N VAL A 316 -19.53 -7.16 -16.59
CA VAL A 316 -20.62 -6.36 -17.17
C VAL A 316 -20.04 -5.33 -18.14
N THR A 317 -20.69 -5.12 -19.28
CA THR A 317 -20.27 -4.02 -20.19
C THR A 317 -20.65 -2.67 -19.57
N MET A 318 -19.86 -1.63 -19.85
CA MET A 318 -20.17 -0.27 -19.38
C MET A 318 -21.58 0.17 -19.81
N ALA A 319 -21.96 -0.09 -21.03
CA ALA A 319 -23.28 0.24 -21.55
C ALA A 319 -24.42 -0.49 -20.80
N ASP A 320 -24.23 -1.79 -20.49
CA ASP A 320 -25.21 -2.55 -19.70
C ASP A 320 -25.27 -2.08 -18.25
N ALA A 321 -24.12 -1.78 -17.65
CA ALA A 321 -24.05 -1.23 -16.29
C ALA A 321 -24.83 0.10 -16.19
N VAL A 322 -24.60 1.02 -17.12
CA VAL A 322 -25.34 2.29 -17.24
C VAL A 322 -26.84 2.04 -17.45
N LYS A 323 -27.19 1.15 -18.37
CA LYS A 323 -28.61 0.82 -18.67
C LYS A 323 -29.30 0.24 -17.45
N ASN A 324 -28.65 -0.65 -16.71
CA ASN A 324 -29.22 -1.29 -15.53
C ASN A 324 -29.50 -0.29 -14.40
N VAL A 325 -28.66 0.72 -14.21
CA VAL A 325 -28.80 1.72 -13.15
C VAL A 325 -29.73 2.87 -13.55
N THR A 326 -29.57 3.38 -14.78
CA THR A 326 -30.23 4.63 -15.21
C THR A 326 -31.40 4.41 -16.15
N GLY A 327 -31.50 3.25 -16.80
CA GLY A 327 -32.43 2.97 -17.88
C GLY A 327 -31.99 3.51 -19.25
N ALA A 328 -30.88 4.26 -19.32
CA ALA A 328 -30.37 4.86 -20.56
C ALA A 328 -29.66 3.82 -21.44
N ASP A 329 -30.19 3.60 -22.64
CA ASP A 329 -29.62 2.63 -23.60
C ASP A 329 -28.71 3.30 -24.62
N PHE A 330 -27.43 3.42 -24.29
CA PHE A 330 -26.41 4.03 -25.16
C PHE A 330 -26.14 3.19 -26.42
N MET A 331 -26.37 1.87 -26.36
CA MET A 331 -26.19 1.01 -27.52
C MET A 331 -27.21 1.27 -28.63
N ALA A 332 -28.39 1.80 -28.29
CA ALA A 332 -29.40 2.21 -29.28
C ALA A 332 -28.97 3.44 -30.10
N CYS A 333 -27.94 4.17 -29.71
CA CYS A 333 -27.39 5.34 -30.40
C CYS A 333 -25.86 5.31 -30.51
N ILE A 334 -25.27 4.12 -30.65
CA ILE A 334 -23.81 3.96 -30.73
C ILE A 334 -23.22 4.85 -31.83
N GLY A 335 -22.17 5.61 -31.49
CA GLY A 335 -21.47 6.50 -32.40
C GLY A 335 -22.20 7.83 -32.72
N ASP A 336 -23.44 8.03 -32.27
CA ASP A 336 -24.18 9.27 -32.46
C ASP A 336 -23.94 10.23 -31.27
N ALA A 337 -23.08 11.23 -31.48
CA ALA A 337 -22.67 12.15 -30.43
C ALA A 337 -23.83 12.97 -29.85
N ASP A 338 -24.71 13.51 -30.70
CA ASP A 338 -25.82 14.37 -30.26
C ASP A 338 -26.80 13.57 -29.40
N ARG A 339 -27.21 12.39 -29.84
CA ARG A 339 -28.11 11.51 -29.10
C ARG A 339 -27.47 10.98 -27.83
N GLY A 340 -26.18 10.66 -27.84
CA GLY A 340 -25.44 10.23 -26.64
C GLY A 340 -25.43 11.31 -25.57
N VAL A 341 -25.09 12.54 -25.92
CA VAL A 341 -25.08 13.68 -24.98
C VAL A 341 -26.49 14.03 -24.50
N GLU A 342 -27.51 13.99 -25.38
CA GLU A 342 -28.91 14.19 -24.98
C GLU A 342 -29.36 13.10 -23.96
N LEU A 343 -28.99 11.85 -24.22
CA LEU A 343 -29.30 10.72 -23.34
C LEU A 343 -28.66 10.87 -21.97
N ALA A 344 -27.36 11.24 -21.90
CA ALA A 344 -26.65 11.51 -20.65
C ALA A 344 -27.33 12.62 -19.84
N ARG A 345 -27.66 13.74 -20.47
CA ARG A 345 -28.39 14.86 -19.84
C ARG A 345 -29.77 14.45 -19.34
N SER A 346 -30.47 13.59 -20.08
CA SER A 346 -31.83 13.12 -19.71
C SER A 346 -31.83 12.36 -18.39
N VAL A 347 -30.73 11.74 -17.98
CA VAL A 347 -30.57 11.03 -16.71
C VAL A 347 -29.78 11.86 -15.66
N GLY A 348 -29.65 13.18 -15.91
CA GLY A 348 -29.09 14.14 -14.97
C GLY A 348 -27.57 14.08 -14.83
N VAL A 349 -26.86 13.76 -15.91
CA VAL A 349 -25.39 13.82 -16.00
C VAL A 349 -24.97 15.22 -16.39
N ASP A 350 -23.98 15.76 -15.67
CA ASP A 350 -23.33 17.03 -16.03
C ASP A 350 -22.35 16.78 -17.18
N MET A 351 -22.58 17.45 -18.30
CA MET A 351 -21.77 17.39 -19.52
C MET A 351 -20.98 18.67 -19.79
N ASP A 352 -20.93 19.60 -18.84
CA ASP A 352 -20.20 20.86 -19.02
C ASP A 352 -18.68 20.62 -19.01
N GLY A 353 -18.01 21.07 -20.08
CA GLY A 353 -16.57 20.84 -20.27
C GLY A 353 -16.19 19.47 -20.82
N VAL A 354 -17.14 18.55 -20.96
CA VAL A 354 -16.91 17.21 -21.51
C VAL A 354 -16.87 17.28 -23.04
N PRO A 355 -15.91 16.59 -23.71
CA PRO A 355 -15.89 16.52 -25.18
C PRO A 355 -17.21 15.96 -25.74
N HIS A 356 -17.74 16.59 -26.78
CA HIS A 356 -19.04 16.24 -27.39
C HIS A 356 -18.91 15.00 -28.28
N THR A 357 -18.82 13.83 -27.64
CA THR A 357 -18.78 12.53 -28.32
C THR A 357 -19.72 11.53 -27.60
N TRP A 358 -20.15 10.50 -28.33
CA TRP A 358 -20.93 9.42 -27.77
C TRP A 358 -20.19 8.68 -26.64
N GLY A 359 -18.88 8.42 -26.86
CA GLY A 359 -18.09 7.67 -25.90
C GLY A 359 -17.84 8.44 -24.61
N ASN A 360 -17.55 9.76 -24.67
CA ASN A 360 -17.46 10.58 -23.46
C ASN A 360 -18.79 10.66 -22.73
N ALA A 361 -19.93 10.75 -23.44
CA ALA A 361 -21.25 10.77 -22.80
C ALA A 361 -21.58 9.46 -22.08
N LEU A 362 -21.21 8.31 -22.63
CA LEU A 362 -21.36 7.01 -21.97
C LEU A 362 -20.43 6.93 -20.73
N TYR A 363 -19.16 7.32 -20.87
CA TYR A 363 -18.17 7.27 -19.78
C TYR A 363 -18.60 8.18 -18.61
N GLU A 364 -18.96 9.42 -18.87
CA GLU A 364 -19.43 10.36 -17.83
C GLU A 364 -20.72 9.88 -17.15
N THR A 365 -21.61 9.21 -17.90
CA THR A 365 -22.80 8.62 -17.30
C THR A 365 -22.45 7.46 -16.38
N PHE A 366 -21.48 6.66 -16.73
CA PHE A 366 -20.95 5.60 -15.86
C PHE A 366 -20.32 6.19 -14.60
N ASP A 367 -19.40 7.12 -14.75
CA ASP A 367 -18.66 7.77 -13.65
C ASP A 367 -19.61 8.40 -12.62
N GLN A 368 -20.55 9.24 -13.09
CA GLN A 368 -21.43 10.00 -12.20
C GLN A 368 -22.61 9.22 -11.62
N LYS A 369 -23.01 8.07 -12.21
CA LYS A 369 -24.25 7.36 -11.82
C LYS A 369 -24.06 5.91 -11.40
N VAL A 370 -22.96 5.27 -11.78
CA VAL A 370 -22.79 3.81 -11.62
C VAL A 370 -21.63 3.46 -10.70
N GLU A 371 -20.49 4.10 -10.85
CA GLU A 371 -19.23 3.74 -10.20
C GLU A 371 -19.37 3.58 -8.68
N GLU A 372 -19.92 4.56 -7.99
CA GLU A 372 -20.10 4.52 -6.53
C GLU A 372 -21.01 3.38 -6.04
N ALA A 373 -21.87 2.86 -6.90
CA ALA A 373 -22.78 1.75 -6.56
C ALA A 373 -22.15 0.36 -6.69
N LEU A 374 -20.94 0.26 -7.23
CA LEU A 374 -20.20 -1.00 -7.44
C LEU A 374 -19.53 -1.47 -6.14
N ILE A 375 -20.30 -2.12 -5.27
CA ILE A 375 -19.81 -2.56 -3.95
C ILE A 375 -19.03 -3.87 -4.05
N GLN A 376 -19.58 -4.89 -4.71
CA GLN A 376 -18.95 -6.20 -4.86
C GLN A 376 -17.96 -6.21 -6.04
N PRO A 377 -16.94 -7.11 -6.04
CA PRO A 377 -15.98 -7.21 -7.13
C PRO A 377 -16.67 -7.32 -8.49
N THR A 378 -16.45 -6.31 -9.33
CA THR A 378 -17.12 -6.23 -10.63
C THR A 378 -16.15 -5.73 -11.69
N PHE A 379 -16.01 -6.48 -12.78
CA PHE A 379 -15.31 -6.06 -13.99
C PHE A 379 -16.28 -5.28 -14.89
N ILE A 380 -15.97 -4.01 -15.14
CA ILE A 380 -16.68 -3.19 -16.14
C ILE A 380 -15.86 -3.25 -17.43
N THR A 381 -16.48 -3.74 -18.50
CA THR A 381 -15.80 -4.02 -19.77
C THR A 381 -16.30 -3.13 -20.90
N MET A 382 -15.65 -3.15 -22.05
CA MET A 382 -16.06 -2.46 -23.28
C MET A 382 -16.15 -0.94 -23.12
N TYR A 383 -15.02 -0.35 -22.74
CA TYR A 383 -14.85 1.10 -22.65
C TYR A 383 -14.84 1.77 -24.04
N PRO A 384 -15.36 3.01 -24.16
CA PRO A 384 -15.27 3.78 -25.40
C PRO A 384 -13.85 4.05 -25.84
N VAL A 385 -13.64 4.12 -27.15
CA VAL A 385 -12.32 4.43 -27.75
C VAL A 385 -11.80 5.80 -27.34
N GLU A 386 -12.68 6.78 -27.20
CA GLU A 386 -12.37 8.17 -26.87
C GLU A 386 -11.65 8.34 -25.55
N VAL A 387 -11.89 7.40 -24.60
CA VAL A 387 -11.28 7.38 -23.27
C VAL A 387 -10.26 6.27 -23.08
N SER A 388 -9.84 5.59 -24.19
CA SER A 388 -8.98 4.40 -24.13
C SER A 388 -7.85 4.44 -25.15
N PRO A 389 -6.87 5.37 -25.03
CA PRO A 389 -5.90 5.65 -26.12
C PRO A 389 -4.91 4.51 -26.38
N LEU A 390 -4.72 3.57 -25.47
CA LEU A 390 -3.73 2.49 -25.54
C LEU A 390 -4.37 1.09 -25.71
N ALA A 391 -5.71 1.00 -25.66
CA ALA A 391 -6.45 -0.25 -25.76
C ALA A 391 -6.84 -0.57 -27.21
N LYS A 392 -6.83 -1.85 -27.56
CA LYS A 392 -7.27 -2.35 -28.86
C LYS A 392 -8.78 -2.15 -29.03
N ARG A 393 -9.20 -1.72 -30.25
CA ARG A 393 -10.62 -1.67 -30.61
C ARG A 393 -11.23 -3.07 -30.59
N SER A 394 -12.48 -3.16 -30.16
CA SER A 394 -13.25 -4.38 -30.31
C SER A 394 -13.52 -4.65 -31.79
N PRO A 395 -13.18 -5.83 -32.32
CA PRO A 395 -13.45 -6.15 -33.73
C PRO A 395 -14.93 -6.17 -34.07
N ALA A 396 -15.80 -6.45 -33.09
CA ALA A 396 -17.24 -6.53 -33.28
C ALA A 396 -17.93 -5.15 -33.18
N GLN A 397 -17.35 -4.23 -32.42
CA GLN A 397 -17.89 -2.90 -32.13
C GLN A 397 -16.73 -1.89 -32.07
N PRO A 398 -16.30 -1.31 -33.22
CA PRO A 398 -15.12 -0.47 -33.32
C PRO A 398 -15.16 0.84 -32.50
N GLU A 399 -16.32 1.27 -32.06
CA GLU A 399 -16.54 2.41 -31.14
C GLU A 399 -16.11 2.09 -29.71
N LEU A 400 -15.96 0.79 -29.38
CA LEU A 400 -15.56 0.27 -28.08
C LEU A 400 -14.18 -0.39 -28.15
N THR A 401 -13.59 -0.57 -26.98
CA THR A 401 -12.28 -1.22 -26.82
C THR A 401 -12.38 -2.49 -25.97
N GLU A 402 -11.45 -3.41 -26.17
CA GLU A 402 -11.20 -4.55 -25.30
C GLU A 402 -10.46 -4.07 -24.03
N ARG A 403 -11.16 -3.34 -23.14
CA ARG A 403 -10.67 -2.80 -21.88
C ARG A 403 -11.64 -3.14 -20.75
N TYR A 404 -11.11 -3.38 -19.57
CA TYR A 404 -11.90 -3.35 -18.35
C TYR A 404 -11.25 -2.49 -17.27
N GLU A 405 -12.06 -2.01 -16.37
CA GLU A 405 -11.65 -1.62 -15.02
C GLU A 405 -12.39 -2.50 -14.01
N MET A 406 -11.71 -2.86 -12.93
CA MET A 406 -12.28 -3.68 -11.87
C MET A 406 -12.53 -2.82 -10.64
N PHE A 407 -13.77 -2.88 -10.14
CA PHE A 407 -14.23 -2.06 -9.03
C PHE A 407 -14.59 -2.90 -7.80
N ILE A 408 -14.28 -2.34 -6.62
CA ILE A 408 -14.78 -2.78 -5.32
C ILE A 408 -15.07 -1.53 -4.48
N CYS A 409 -16.25 -1.41 -3.89
CA CYS A 409 -16.69 -0.25 -3.09
C CYS A 409 -16.52 1.10 -3.82
N GLY A 410 -16.88 1.14 -5.11
CA GLY A 410 -16.70 2.34 -5.93
C GLY A 410 -15.25 2.79 -6.07
N CYS A 411 -14.31 1.87 -5.93
CA CYS A 411 -12.89 2.16 -6.13
C CYS A 411 -12.35 1.26 -7.23
N GLU A 412 -11.73 1.87 -8.23
CA GLU A 412 -10.94 1.16 -9.23
C GLU A 412 -9.76 0.45 -8.56
N MET A 413 -9.73 -0.86 -8.68
CA MET A 413 -8.67 -1.72 -8.14
C MET A 413 -7.62 -2.05 -9.19
N GLY A 414 -8.00 -2.13 -10.45
CA GLY A 414 -7.12 -2.43 -11.57
C GLY A 414 -7.75 -2.13 -12.91
N ASN A 415 -6.91 -1.89 -13.89
CA ASN A 415 -7.24 -1.54 -15.27
C ASN A 415 -6.44 -2.43 -16.21
N ALA A 416 -7.10 -3.01 -17.22
CA ALA A 416 -6.45 -3.89 -18.18
C ALA A 416 -7.11 -3.83 -19.55
N PHE A 417 -6.34 -4.17 -20.56
CA PHE A 417 -6.84 -4.25 -21.92
C PHE A 417 -6.10 -5.27 -22.78
N SER A 418 -6.72 -5.68 -23.87
CA SER A 418 -5.97 -6.18 -25.01
C SER A 418 -5.21 -5.01 -25.61
N GLU A 419 -3.89 -5.13 -25.70
CA GLU A 419 -3.01 -4.03 -26.08
C GLU A 419 -3.18 -3.61 -27.53
N LEU A 420 -3.24 -2.31 -27.78
CA LEU A 420 -3.15 -1.79 -29.13
C LEU A 420 -1.74 -2.07 -29.68
N ASN A 421 -1.68 -2.90 -30.71
CA ASN A 421 -0.42 -3.30 -31.38
C ASN A 421 -0.37 -2.89 -32.86
N ASP A 422 -1.31 -2.06 -33.32
CA ASP A 422 -1.27 -1.42 -34.63
C ASP A 422 -0.52 -0.08 -34.53
N PRO A 423 0.70 0.04 -35.10
CA PRO A 423 1.48 1.27 -34.99
C PRO A 423 0.81 2.47 -35.67
N ILE A 424 -0.01 2.24 -36.70
CA ILE A 424 -0.68 3.31 -37.42
C ILE A 424 -1.81 3.91 -36.57
N ASP A 425 -2.66 3.05 -35.97
CA ASP A 425 -3.71 3.51 -35.04
C ASP A 425 -3.08 4.16 -33.79
N GLN A 426 -2.01 3.58 -33.25
CA GLN A 426 -1.31 4.13 -32.08
C GLN A 426 -0.75 5.53 -32.36
N TYR A 427 -0.12 5.74 -33.51
CA TYR A 427 0.38 7.06 -33.90
C TYR A 427 -0.74 8.09 -33.97
N GLN A 428 -1.90 7.74 -34.55
CA GLN A 428 -3.04 8.66 -34.67
C GLN A 428 -3.58 9.04 -33.27
N ARG A 429 -3.64 8.07 -32.35
CA ARG A 429 -4.11 8.33 -30.99
C ARG A 429 -3.13 9.21 -30.20
N PHE A 430 -1.82 8.96 -30.28
CA PHE A 430 -0.82 9.84 -29.67
C PHE A 430 -0.84 11.24 -30.25
N LYS A 431 -1.06 11.38 -31.57
CA LYS A 431 -1.22 12.69 -32.19
C LYS A 431 -2.41 13.45 -31.61
N ALA A 432 -3.55 12.78 -31.43
CA ALA A 432 -4.73 13.37 -30.81
C ALA A 432 -4.49 13.78 -29.35
N GLN A 433 -3.74 12.97 -28.57
CA GLN A 433 -3.34 13.32 -27.19
C GLN A 433 -2.38 14.52 -27.18
N ALA A 434 -1.39 14.57 -28.04
CA ALA A 434 -0.46 15.69 -28.16
C ALA A 434 -1.18 17.00 -28.55
N GLU A 435 -2.23 16.94 -29.37
CA GLU A 435 -3.09 18.09 -29.70
C GLU A 435 -3.88 18.56 -28.48
N LYS A 436 -4.44 17.65 -27.65
CA LYS A 436 -5.08 18.01 -26.36
C LYS A 436 -4.11 18.71 -25.43
N ARG A 437 -2.88 18.17 -25.31
CA ARG A 437 -1.82 18.76 -24.48
C ARG A 437 -1.44 20.16 -24.96
N ALA A 438 -1.29 20.37 -26.27
CA ALA A 438 -1.02 21.69 -26.86
C ALA A 438 -2.15 22.71 -26.57
N ASN A 439 -3.37 22.24 -26.35
CA ASN A 439 -4.53 23.05 -25.99
C ASN A 439 -4.70 23.26 -24.47
N GLY A 440 -3.72 22.81 -23.66
CA GLY A 440 -3.68 23.08 -22.20
C GLY A 440 -4.05 21.92 -21.31
N ASP A 441 -4.23 20.71 -21.84
CA ASP A 441 -4.43 19.51 -21.05
C ASP A 441 -3.07 18.92 -20.63
N ASP A 442 -2.58 19.31 -19.46
CA ASP A 442 -1.28 18.87 -18.91
C ASP A 442 -1.23 17.37 -18.56
N GLU A 443 -2.38 16.68 -18.52
CA GLU A 443 -2.50 15.26 -18.19
C GLU A 443 -2.46 14.37 -19.44
N ALA A 444 -2.72 14.93 -20.63
CA ALA A 444 -2.66 14.18 -21.88
C ALA A 444 -1.24 13.69 -22.20
N ASP A 445 -1.16 12.49 -22.80
CA ASP A 445 0.10 11.84 -23.16
C ASP A 445 0.97 12.70 -24.09
N MET A 446 2.29 12.62 -23.92
CA MET A 446 3.27 13.14 -24.86
C MET A 446 3.42 12.17 -26.04
N MET A 447 3.80 12.73 -27.21
CA MET A 447 4.18 11.89 -28.36
C MET A 447 5.46 11.09 -28.02
N ASP A 448 5.39 9.77 -28.10
CA ASP A 448 6.54 8.87 -27.98
C ASP A 448 6.81 8.16 -29.32
N GLU A 449 7.61 8.82 -30.17
CA GLU A 449 7.95 8.32 -31.51
C GLU A 449 8.74 7.00 -31.43
N ASP A 450 9.59 6.83 -30.42
CA ASP A 450 10.36 5.61 -30.21
C ASP A 450 9.46 4.42 -29.85
N PHE A 451 8.39 4.65 -29.10
CA PHE A 451 7.41 3.59 -28.84
C PHE A 451 6.64 3.20 -30.10
N VAL A 452 6.23 4.17 -30.93
CA VAL A 452 5.59 3.86 -32.23
C VAL A 452 6.55 3.06 -33.10
N LEU A 453 7.81 3.48 -33.17
CA LEU A 453 8.85 2.74 -33.91
C LEU A 453 9.04 1.30 -33.36
N ALA A 454 9.00 1.13 -32.03
CA ALA A 454 9.05 -0.21 -31.44
C ALA A 454 7.88 -1.08 -31.91
N LEU A 455 6.65 -0.55 -31.98
CA LEU A 455 5.49 -1.26 -32.52
C LEU A 455 5.63 -1.65 -34.00
N GLU A 456 6.33 -0.84 -34.77
CA GLU A 456 6.62 -1.15 -36.21
C GLU A 456 7.51 -2.39 -36.37
N TYR A 457 8.33 -2.74 -35.36
CA TYR A 457 9.05 -4.03 -35.37
C TYR A 457 8.14 -5.23 -35.08
N GLY A 458 6.90 -5.00 -34.65
CA GLY A 458 5.89 -6.00 -34.42
C GLY A 458 5.73 -6.37 -32.94
N MET A 459 4.58 -6.04 -32.37
CA MET A 459 4.17 -6.52 -31.06
C MET A 459 3.12 -7.63 -31.24
N PRO A 460 3.29 -8.82 -30.61
CA PRO A 460 2.29 -9.87 -30.68
C PRO A 460 0.98 -9.44 -30.03
N PRO A 461 -0.17 -10.13 -30.24
CA PRO A 461 -1.34 -9.96 -29.41
C PRO A 461 -0.97 -10.09 -27.95
N THR A 462 -1.29 -9.09 -27.15
CA THR A 462 -0.81 -8.96 -25.76
C THR A 462 -1.96 -8.49 -24.86
N GLY A 463 -2.07 -9.08 -23.70
CA GLY A 463 -2.88 -8.56 -22.60
C GLY A 463 -1.97 -7.81 -21.60
N GLY A 464 -2.41 -6.64 -21.17
CA GLY A 464 -1.75 -5.85 -20.13
C GLY A 464 -2.69 -5.55 -18.97
N LEU A 465 -2.16 -5.51 -17.76
CA LEU A 465 -2.88 -5.24 -16.53
C LEU A 465 -2.04 -4.36 -15.61
N GLY A 466 -2.64 -3.27 -15.13
CA GLY A 466 -2.11 -2.44 -14.06
C GLY A 466 -3.06 -2.43 -12.85
N PHE A 467 -2.52 -2.54 -11.62
CA PHE A 467 -3.33 -2.42 -10.42
C PHE A 467 -2.55 -1.82 -9.25
N GLY A 468 -3.30 -1.14 -8.36
CA GLY A 468 -2.74 -0.44 -7.21
C GLY A 468 -2.46 -1.36 -6.03
N ILE A 469 -1.18 -1.59 -5.70
CA ILE A 469 -0.78 -2.38 -4.51
C ILE A 469 -1.33 -1.76 -3.22
N ASP A 470 -1.33 -0.43 -3.14
CA ASP A 470 -1.78 0.27 -1.93
C ASP A 470 -3.30 0.10 -1.74
N ARG A 471 -4.13 0.22 -2.80
CA ARG A 471 -5.58 -0.03 -2.73
C ARG A 471 -5.90 -1.48 -2.37
N CYS A 472 -5.20 -2.46 -2.96
CA CYS A 472 -5.34 -3.86 -2.60
C CYS A 472 -4.98 -4.11 -1.13
N ALA A 473 -3.91 -3.48 -0.63
CA ALA A 473 -3.53 -3.55 0.78
C ALA A 473 -4.57 -2.90 1.70
N MET A 474 -5.17 -1.75 1.32
CA MET A 474 -6.26 -1.13 2.07
C MET A 474 -7.43 -2.10 2.25
N MET A 475 -7.87 -2.72 1.17
CA MET A 475 -8.97 -3.71 1.19
C MET A 475 -8.63 -4.91 2.09
N LEU A 476 -7.43 -5.51 1.94
CA LEU A 476 -7.01 -6.66 2.75
C LEU A 476 -6.82 -6.31 4.23
N CYS A 477 -6.48 -5.06 4.55
CA CYS A 477 -6.34 -4.56 5.93
C CYS A 477 -7.68 -4.13 6.54
N GLY A 478 -8.70 -3.84 5.72
CA GLY A 478 -9.96 -3.23 6.15
C GLY A 478 -9.77 -1.77 6.59
N THR A 479 -8.94 -0.99 5.89
CA THR A 479 -8.69 0.42 6.20
C THR A 479 -9.11 1.34 5.05
N ASP A 480 -9.65 2.52 5.41
CA ASP A 480 -10.26 3.45 4.45
C ASP A 480 -9.28 4.54 3.98
N SER A 481 -8.04 4.51 4.46
CA SER A 481 -7.04 5.52 4.09
C SER A 481 -5.76 4.90 3.57
N ILE A 482 -5.31 5.36 2.40
CA ILE A 482 -4.02 4.98 1.80
C ILE A 482 -2.83 5.26 2.74
N ARG A 483 -2.97 6.26 3.63
CA ARG A 483 -1.95 6.62 4.62
C ARG A 483 -1.77 5.54 5.70
N ASP A 484 -2.75 4.64 5.88
CA ASP A 484 -2.65 3.52 6.82
C ASP A 484 -1.84 2.34 6.27
N VAL A 485 -1.61 2.31 4.96
CA VAL A 485 -0.82 1.27 4.28
C VAL A 485 0.50 1.79 3.66
N ILE A 486 0.75 3.09 3.74
CA ILE A 486 2.03 3.72 3.41
C ILE A 486 2.74 4.07 4.71
N LEU A 487 3.99 3.59 4.89
CA LEU A 487 4.76 3.80 6.13
C LEU A 487 4.97 5.28 6.44
N PHE A 488 5.41 6.04 5.45
CA PHE A 488 5.66 7.48 5.55
C PHE A 488 4.93 8.19 4.41
N PRO A 489 3.62 8.45 4.57
CA PRO A 489 2.84 9.17 3.56
C PRO A 489 3.30 10.63 3.47
N THR A 490 3.10 11.23 2.30
CA THR A 490 3.34 12.66 2.13
C THR A 490 2.35 13.44 3.00
N MET A 491 2.87 14.39 3.79
CA MET A 491 2.09 15.22 4.70
C MET A 491 2.40 16.70 4.43
N LYS A 492 1.39 17.55 4.57
CA LYS A 492 1.59 19.03 4.50
C LYS A 492 2.38 19.54 5.69
#